data_b349d5431483df1146f4a43dae59d5f3
#
_entry.id   b349d5431483df1146f4a43dae59d5f3
#
_cell.length_a   1.000
_cell.length_b   1.000
_cell.length_c   1.000
_cell.angle_alpha   90.00
_cell.angle_beta   90.00
_cell.angle_gamma   90.00
#
_symmetry.space_group_name_H-M   'P 1'
#
loop_
_entity.id
_entity.type
_entity.pdbx_description
1 polymer ?
#
loop_
_entity_poly.entity_id
_entity_poly.type
_entity_poly.pdbx_seq_one_letter_code
_entity_poly.pdbx_strand_id
1 'polypeptide(L)'
;MKYKSLFIFIFFLLLSCKKSELSITPAVEKELCQTAYNSNSEAIDGYNVKTFLDSNIQKTAEEALKNGLISSNADYGCVVIMETNSGKVKAMVNLNKELDGSFKHKTTTAVSEVNEPGGLMRTFALLALLEDKKADTTKVFDTHGGEFTFSGKKIRDSHVMNGRISLAKAFLVSSNTVFAQAINNSYSSNPSLFCNRFKNLGFNKPLGLPFEKEGLSSFSEPNTDQWSATSLPWLSMGYGLSLSPVQLLTYYNAIANNGVMVKPLFLSEIKDKSGNIKTYSTEVLNPKIASEKTVETVQHLLTKKAEIDAGAFLISNNIKIAGNGAAVPLGYANPTSKENKYLASYVGYFPANKPKYSVVCFIYNPQKNQPVYGSVECGGVIKEIVEKVK
;
A
#
# COMPACT_ATOMS: atom_id res chain seq x y z
N MET A 1 85.24 -23.76 0.20
CA MET A 1 84.10 -23.68 -0.76
C MET A 1 82.84 -23.38 0.06
N LYS A 2 82.36 -22.14 0.00
CA LYS A 2 81.16 -21.71 0.70
C LYS A 2 80.02 -21.49 -0.32
N TYR A 3 78.98 -22.34 -0.30
CA TYR A 3 77.75 -22.13 -1.08
C TYR A 3 76.91 -21.09 -0.41
N LYS A 4 76.65 -19.97 -1.12
CA LYS A 4 75.63 -19.00 -0.76
C LYS A 4 74.31 -19.43 -1.43
N SER A 5 73.36 -19.84 -0.59
CA SER A 5 71.95 -20.09 -1.00
C SER A 5 71.27 -18.77 -1.25
N LEU A 6 70.81 -18.51 -2.47
CA LEU A 6 70.01 -17.35 -2.87
C LEU A 6 68.53 -17.71 -2.69
N PHE A 7 67.92 -17.19 -1.65
CA PHE A 7 66.46 -17.26 -1.44
C PHE A 7 65.77 -16.20 -2.30
N ILE A 8 65.11 -16.62 -3.38
CA ILE A 8 64.25 -15.75 -4.17
C ILE A 8 62.88 -15.71 -3.47
N PHE A 9 62.56 -14.56 -2.85
CA PHE A 9 61.22 -14.27 -2.31
C PHE A 9 60.33 -13.86 -3.48
N ILE A 10 59.46 -14.77 -3.95
CA ILE A 10 58.39 -14.44 -4.90
C ILE A 10 57.27 -13.78 -4.10
N PHE A 11 57.19 -12.46 -4.21
CA PHE A 11 56.07 -11.67 -3.67
C PHE A 11 54.87 -11.84 -4.61
N PHE A 12 53.94 -12.74 -4.25
CA PHE A 12 52.63 -12.79 -4.88
C PHE A 12 51.87 -11.54 -4.49
N LEU A 13 51.86 -10.50 -5.35
CA LEU A 13 50.92 -9.41 -5.31
C LEU A 13 49.53 -9.98 -5.61
N LEU A 14 48.79 -10.32 -4.55
CA LEU A 14 47.35 -10.50 -4.64
C LEU A 14 46.74 -9.11 -4.97
N LEU A 15 46.59 -8.80 -6.24
CA LEU A 15 45.76 -7.74 -6.73
C LEU A 15 44.32 -8.12 -6.33
N SER A 16 43.91 -7.72 -5.11
CA SER A 16 42.52 -7.65 -4.73
C SER A 16 41.87 -6.60 -5.65
N CYS A 17 41.22 -7.06 -6.72
CA CYS A 17 40.32 -6.23 -7.48
C CYS A 17 39.20 -5.76 -6.53
N LYS A 18 39.40 -4.67 -5.80
CA LYS A 18 38.30 -3.96 -5.16
C LYS A 18 37.38 -3.51 -6.28
N LYS A 19 36.21 -4.16 -6.39
CA LYS A 19 35.13 -3.66 -7.23
C LYS A 19 34.88 -2.22 -6.78
N SER A 20 35.03 -1.27 -7.70
CA SER A 20 34.71 0.13 -7.40
C SER A 20 33.20 0.29 -7.29
N GLU A 21 32.77 1.16 -6.42
CA GLU A 21 31.34 1.51 -6.27
C GLU A 21 30.89 2.22 -7.54
N LEU A 22 29.75 1.78 -8.10
CA LEU A 22 29.15 2.37 -9.28
C LEU A 22 28.50 3.72 -8.91
N SER A 23 28.96 4.79 -9.55
CA SER A 23 28.33 6.12 -9.48
C SER A 23 27.44 6.32 -10.70
N ILE A 24 26.13 6.37 -10.49
CA ILE A 24 25.11 6.70 -11.49
C ILE A 24 24.24 7.85 -11.01
N THR A 25 23.78 8.68 -11.94
CA THR A 25 22.86 9.76 -11.60
C THR A 25 21.48 9.21 -11.22
N PRO A 26 20.69 9.91 -10.38
CA PRO A 26 19.32 9.50 -10.07
C PRO A 26 18.42 9.35 -11.30
N ALA A 27 18.66 10.13 -12.35
CA ALA A 27 17.90 10.03 -13.61
C ALA A 27 18.15 8.68 -14.31
N VAL A 28 19.42 8.29 -14.47
CA VAL A 28 19.79 6.99 -15.07
C VAL A 28 19.27 5.83 -14.21
N GLU A 29 19.36 5.92 -12.89
CA GLU A 29 18.83 4.89 -11.98
C GLU A 29 17.32 4.69 -12.16
N LYS A 30 16.56 5.77 -12.28
CA LYS A 30 15.10 5.73 -12.50
C LYS A 30 14.75 5.12 -13.85
N GLU A 31 15.45 5.49 -14.91
CA GLU A 31 15.27 4.94 -16.25
C GLU A 31 15.55 3.43 -16.27
N LEU A 32 16.66 3.00 -15.68
CA LEU A 32 17.03 1.59 -15.57
C LEU A 32 16.00 0.79 -14.79
N CYS A 33 15.55 1.29 -13.65
CA CYS A 33 14.52 0.64 -12.84
C CYS A 33 13.20 0.53 -13.61
N GLN A 34 12.76 1.64 -14.21
CA GLN A 34 11.52 1.70 -14.99
C GLN A 34 11.55 0.69 -16.15
N THR A 35 12.66 0.63 -16.88
CA THR A 35 12.85 -0.30 -17.99
C THR A 35 12.88 -1.75 -17.52
N ALA A 36 13.58 -2.06 -16.44
CA ALA A 36 13.64 -3.41 -15.88
C ALA A 36 12.24 -3.94 -15.49
N TYR A 37 11.39 -3.08 -14.91
CA TYR A 37 10.03 -3.45 -14.54
C TYR A 37 9.06 -3.52 -15.72
N ASN A 38 9.29 -2.75 -16.78
CA ASN A 38 8.43 -2.76 -17.98
C ASN A 38 8.76 -3.91 -18.93
N SER A 39 10.05 -4.23 -19.11
CA SER A 39 10.52 -5.23 -20.07
C SER A 39 10.82 -6.58 -19.46
N ASN A 40 10.86 -6.69 -18.14
CA ASN A 40 11.35 -7.83 -17.38
C ASN A 40 12.75 -8.27 -17.85
N SER A 41 13.60 -7.30 -18.27
CA SER A 41 14.94 -7.52 -18.78
C SER A 41 15.98 -7.05 -17.77
N GLU A 42 17.02 -7.84 -17.57
CA GLU A 42 18.17 -7.47 -16.73
C GLU A 42 19.24 -6.70 -17.51
N ALA A 43 19.34 -6.88 -18.82
CA ALA A 43 20.34 -6.22 -19.66
C ALA A 43 19.73 -4.97 -20.31
N ILE A 44 20.13 -3.77 -19.85
CA ILE A 44 19.58 -2.49 -20.26
C ILE A 44 20.73 -1.49 -20.49
N ASP A 45 20.86 -0.97 -21.70
CA ASP A 45 21.80 0.11 -22.09
C ASP A 45 23.22 -0.04 -21.56
N GLY A 46 23.70 -1.27 -21.52
CA GLY A 46 25.06 -1.58 -21.06
C GLY A 46 25.20 -1.77 -19.56
N TYR A 47 24.10 -1.76 -18.85
CA TYR A 47 24.02 -2.16 -17.45
C TYR A 47 23.37 -3.54 -17.31
N ASN A 48 23.75 -4.28 -16.27
CA ASN A 48 22.98 -5.41 -15.76
C ASN A 48 22.21 -4.95 -14.52
N VAL A 49 20.89 -5.00 -14.59
CA VAL A 49 19.96 -4.47 -13.56
C VAL A 49 19.23 -5.64 -12.91
N LYS A 50 19.52 -5.91 -11.65
CA LYS A 50 18.82 -6.93 -10.89
C LYS A 50 17.75 -6.30 -10.00
N THR A 51 16.55 -6.82 -10.11
CA THR A 51 15.41 -6.47 -9.25
C THR A 51 15.22 -7.48 -8.11
N PHE A 52 14.30 -7.21 -7.20
CA PHE A 52 13.85 -8.20 -6.21
C PHE A 52 12.63 -9.00 -6.67
N LEU A 53 12.18 -8.83 -7.92
CA LEU A 53 11.07 -9.61 -8.46
C LEU A 53 11.33 -11.12 -8.34
N ASP A 54 10.29 -11.82 -7.94
CA ASP A 54 10.27 -13.28 -7.93
C ASP A 54 9.38 -13.74 -9.10
N SER A 55 9.95 -14.47 -10.04
CA SER A 55 9.25 -14.85 -11.28
C SER A 55 7.97 -15.63 -11.03
N ASN A 56 7.93 -16.47 -9.99
CA ASN A 56 6.76 -17.27 -9.66
C ASN A 56 5.67 -16.40 -9.02
N ILE A 57 6.06 -15.50 -8.11
CA ILE A 57 5.13 -14.58 -7.45
C ILE A 57 4.60 -13.56 -8.47
N GLN A 58 5.45 -13.04 -9.35
CA GLN A 58 5.07 -12.11 -10.42
C GLN A 58 4.05 -12.74 -11.36
N LYS A 59 4.33 -13.96 -11.86
CA LYS A 59 3.42 -14.69 -12.74
C LYS A 59 2.07 -14.99 -12.05
N THR A 60 2.13 -15.44 -10.79
CA THR A 60 0.91 -15.70 -10.01
C THR A 60 0.07 -14.44 -9.83
N ALA A 61 0.69 -13.31 -9.50
CA ALA A 61 0.01 -12.04 -9.33
C ALA A 61 -0.60 -11.53 -10.66
N GLU A 62 0.10 -11.73 -11.78
CA GLU A 62 -0.39 -11.36 -13.11
C GLU A 62 -1.62 -12.17 -13.51
N GLU A 63 -1.56 -13.50 -13.37
CA GLU A 63 -2.70 -14.38 -13.65
C GLU A 63 -3.91 -14.04 -12.78
N ALA A 64 -3.70 -13.87 -11.47
CA ALA A 64 -4.76 -13.53 -10.54
C ALA A 64 -5.40 -12.16 -10.85
N LEU A 65 -4.59 -11.13 -11.12
CA LEU A 65 -5.11 -9.82 -11.49
C LEU A 65 -5.89 -9.89 -12.80
N LYS A 66 -5.35 -10.56 -13.82
CA LYS A 66 -6.05 -10.73 -15.11
C LYS A 66 -7.41 -11.42 -14.93
N ASN A 67 -7.48 -12.48 -14.13
CA ASN A 67 -8.73 -13.17 -13.81
C ASN A 67 -9.72 -12.22 -13.10
N GLY A 68 -9.25 -11.42 -12.14
CA GLY A 68 -10.06 -10.42 -11.45
C GLY A 68 -10.62 -9.35 -12.39
N LEU A 69 -9.77 -8.81 -13.28
CA LEU A 69 -10.19 -7.80 -14.27
C LEU A 69 -11.23 -8.35 -15.27
N ILE A 70 -11.06 -9.59 -15.73
CA ILE A 70 -12.04 -10.26 -16.61
C ILE A 70 -13.36 -10.50 -15.85
N SER A 71 -13.28 -11.03 -14.64
CA SER A 71 -14.47 -11.37 -13.85
C SER A 71 -15.31 -10.17 -13.49
N SER A 72 -14.68 -9.03 -13.23
CA SER A 72 -15.33 -7.75 -12.88
C SER A 72 -15.67 -6.88 -14.09
N ASN A 73 -15.23 -7.27 -15.31
CA ASN A 73 -15.27 -6.44 -16.52
C ASN A 73 -14.69 -5.04 -16.29
N ALA A 74 -13.52 -4.98 -15.69
CA ALA A 74 -12.86 -3.73 -15.32
C ALA A 74 -11.97 -3.20 -16.45
N ASP A 75 -11.62 -1.91 -16.36
CA ASP A 75 -10.79 -1.24 -17.35
C ASP A 75 -9.30 -1.53 -17.16
N TYR A 76 -8.82 -1.46 -15.92
CA TYR A 76 -7.42 -1.73 -15.56
C TYR A 76 -7.27 -1.98 -14.07
N GLY A 77 -6.08 -2.40 -13.67
CA GLY A 77 -5.77 -2.63 -12.27
C GLY A 77 -4.29 -2.85 -12.00
N CYS A 78 -3.96 -2.90 -10.72
CA CYS A 78 -2.61 -3.23 -10.28
C CYS A 78 -2.60 -4.11 -9.03
N VAL A 79 -1.50 -4.87 -8.90
CA VAL A 79 -1.15 -5.64 -7.69
C VAL A 79 0.31 -5.38 -7.37
N VAL A 80 0.62 -5.14 -6.10
CA VAL A 80 2.00 -5.10 -5.60
C VAL A 80 2.12 -6.02 -4.39
N ILE A 81 3.17 -6.84 -4.38
CA ILE A 81 3.51 -7.75 -3.27
C ILE A 81 4.90 -7.41 -2.76
N MET A 82 5.02 -7.20 -1.46
CA MET A 82 6.25 -6.76 -0.81
C MET A 82 6.56 -7.63 0.41
N GLU A 83 7.82 -8.02 0.60
CA GLU A 83 8.27 -8.65 1.85
C GLU A 83 8.12 -7.69 3.02
N THR A 84 7.47 -8.15 4.09
CA THR A 84 7.07 -7.30 5.21
C THR A 84 8.26 -6.65 5.92
N ASN A 85 9.31 -7.41 6.21
CA ASN A 85 10.43 -6.95 7.04
C ASN A 85 11.52 -6.19 6.26
N SER A 86 11.66 -6.47 4.98
CA SER A 86 12.75 -5.93 4.16
C SER A 86 12.30 -4.84 3.18
N GLY A 87 11.01 -4.77 2.87
CA GLY A 87 10.48 -3.89 1.83
C GLY A 87 10.72 -4.38 0.39
N LYS A 88 11.34 -5.55 0.19
CA LYS A 88 11.64 -6.08 -1.15
C LYS A 88 10.37 -6.35 -1.93
N VAL A 89 10.22 -5.69 -3.08
CA VAL A 89 9.07 -5.86 -3.97
C VAL A 89 9.24 -7.15 -4.77
N LYS A 90 8.40 -8.13 -4.49
CA LYS A 90 8.45 -9.47 -5.11
C LYS A 90 7.58 -9.58 -6.34
N ALA A 91 6.56 -8.74 -6.45
CA ALA A 91 5.75 -8.59 -7.65
C ALA A 91 5.22 -7.16 -7.78
N MET A 92 5.17 -6.64 -8.99
CA MET A 92 4.45 -5.42 -9.36
C MET A 92 3.81 -5.63 -10.72
N VAL A 93 2.50 -5.73 -10.75
CA VAL A 93 1.70 -5.97 -11.94
C VAL A 93 0.80 -4.78 -12.20
N ASN A 94 0.80 -4.27 -13.42
CA ASN A 94 -0.09 -3.20 -13.88
C ASN A 94 -0.69 -3.66 -15.22
N LEU A 95 -1.98 -3.94 -15.26
CA LEU A 95 -2.67 -4.44 -16.45
C LEU A 95 -3.75 -3.48 -16.91
N ASN A 96 -3.72 -3.12 -18.19
CA ASN A 96 -4.73 -2.31 -18.84
C ASN A 96 -5.42 -3.10 -19.94
N LYS A 97 -6.74 -2.91 -20.06
CA LYS A 97 -7.56 -3.51 -21.12
C LYS A 97 -7.29 -2.80 -22.44
N GLU A 98 -6.97 -3.56 -23.47
CA GLU A 98 -6.78 -3.05 -24.83
C GLU A 98 -8.12 -3.10 -25.60
N LEU A 99 -8.15 -2.47 -26.78
CA LEU A 99 -9.35 -2.41 -27.61
C LEU A 99 -9.84 -3.78 -28.10
N ASP A 100 -8.92 -4.75 -28.22
CA ASP A 100 -9.24 -6.14 -28.58
C ASP A 100 -9.71 -6.99 -27.39
N GLY A 101 -9.81 -6.38 -26.18
CA GLY A 101 -10.19 -7.05 -24.94
C GLY A 101 -9.03 -7.78 -24.24
N SER A 102 -7.84 -7.81 -24.81
CA SER A 102 -6.65 -8.33 -24.15
C SER A 102 -6.18 -7.41 -23.03
N PHE A 103 -5.33 -7.93 -22.12
CA PHE A 103 -4.70 -7.13 -21.07
C PHE A 103 -3.21 -7.09 -21.28
N LYS A 104 -2.63 -5.87 -21.19
CA LYS A 104 -1.20 -5.65 -21.32
C LYS A 104 -0.63 -4.83 -20.18
N HIS A 105 0.62 -5.08 -19.85
CA HIS A 105 1.39 -4.18 -18.99
C HIS A 105 1.53 -2.84 -19.69
N LYS A 106 1.17 -1.74 -19.03
CA LYS A 106 1.22 -0.43 -19.68
C LYS A 106 2.02 0.59 -18.88
N THR A 107 1.66 0.92 -17.71
CA THR A 107 2.31 1.99 -16.94
C THR A 107 2.56 1.55 -15.52
N THR A 108 3.31 2.34 -14.78
CA THR A 108 3.55 2.16 -13.36
C THR A 108 2.40 2.72 -12.51
N THR A 109 1.15 2.44 -12.87
CA THR A 109 -0.06 2.87 -12.14
C THR A 109 0.08 2.69 -10.63
N ALA A 110 0.62 1.55 -10.21
CA ALA A 110 0.86 1.26 -8.80
C ALA A 110 1.74 2.31 -8.08
N VAL A 111 2.65 2.96 -8.80
CA VAL A 111 3.60 3.95 -8.27
C VAL A 111 3.16 5.38 -8.52
N SER A 112 2.60 5.66 -9.71
CA SER A 112 2.40 7.03 -10.21
C SER A 112 0.99 7.59 -10.02
N GLU A 113 -0.05 6.74 -10.03
CA GLU A 113 -1.42 7.20 -9.89
C GLU A 113 -1.81 7.35 -8.42
N VAL A 114 -2.40 8.50 -8.09
CA VAL A 114 -2.92 8.78 -6.74
C VAL A 114 -4.43 8.87 -6.76
N ASN A 115 -5.07 8.24 -5.78
CA ASN A 115 -6.52 8.22 -5.63
C ASN A 115 -6.92 8.39 -4.17
N GLU A 116 -8.15 8.80 -3.94
CA GLU A 116 -8.74 8.76 -2.61
C GLU A 116 -8.86 7.29 -2.15
N PRO A 117 -8.26 6.90 -1.01
CA PRO A 117 -8.29 5.51 -0.54
C PRO A 117 -9.60 5.10 0.12
N GLY A 118 -10.49 6.05 0.38
CA GLY A 118 -11.76 5.80 1.05
C GLY A 118 -11.59 5.07 2.38
N GLY A 119 -12.46 4.13 2.64
CA GLY A 119 -12.54 3.41 3.90
C GLY A 119 -11.28 2.73 4.40
N LEU A 120 -10.24 2.60 3.59
CA LEU A 120 -8.93 2.09 4.03
C LEU A 120 -8.30 3.01 5.09
N MET A 121 -8.60 4.31 5.04
CA MET A 121 -8.09 5.29 6.02
C MET A 121 -8.67 5.14 7.42
N ARG A 122 -9.78 4.44 7.59
CA ARG A 122 -10.30 4.14 8.94
C ARG A 122 -9.30 3.35 9.80
N THR A 123 -8.40 2.59 9.17
CA THR A 123 -7.30 1.90 9.86
C THR A 123 -6.36 2.89 10.56
N PHE A 124 -6.01 3.98 9.89
CA PHE A 124 -5.12 5.02 10.45
C PHE A 124 -5.86 5.97 11.38
N ALA A 125 -7.15 6.20 11.15
CA ALA A 125 -8.02 6.91 12.09
C ALA A 125 -8.15 6.14 13.42
N LEU A 126 -8.34 4.82 13.36
CA LEU A 126 -8.34 3.96 14.54
C LEU A 126 -6.99 3.99 15.25
N LEU A 127 -5.87 3.84 14.52
CA LEU A 127 -4.53 3.91 15.05
C LEU A 127 -4.30 5.23 15.79
N ALA A 128 -4.71 6.37 15.20
CA ALA A 128 -4.58 7.69 15.83
C ALA A 128 -5.41 7.79 17.12
N LEU A 129 -6.67 7.36 17.12
CA LEU A 129 -7.54 7.39 18.31
C LEU A 129 -6.95 6.59 19.47
N LEU A 130 -6.43 5.38 19.18
CA LEU A 130 -5.83 4.50 20.18
C LEU A 130 -4.50 5.05 20.71
N GLU A 131 -3.61 5.48 19.81
CA GLU A 131 -2.28 5.98 20.17
C GLU A 131 -2.34 7.28 20.97
N ASP A 132 -3.26 8.18 20.61
CA ASP A 132 -3.50 9.44 21.32
C ASP A 132 -4.37 9.27 22.56
N LYS A 133 -4.82 8.03 22.87
CA LYS A 133 -5.71 7.71 24.00
C LYS A 133 -7.00 8.53 23.99
N LYS A 134 -7.51 8.87 22.80
CA LYS A 134 -8.76 9.64 22.61
C LYS A 134 -9.99 8.74 22.68
N ALA A 135 -9.84 7.49 22.31
CA ALA A 135 -10.83 6.43 22.46
C ALA A 135 -10.13 5.09 22.59
N ASP A 136 -10.75 4.15 23.27
CA ASP A 136 -10.41 2.73 23.22
C ASP A 136 -11.40 1.97 22.34
N THR A 137 -11.12 0.67 22.11
CA THR A 137 -11.93 -0.18 21.23
C THR A 137 -13.35 -0.42 21.76
N THR A 138 -13.59 -0.20 23.05
CA THR A 138 -14.90 -0.43 23.74
C THR A 138 -15.77 0.81 23.76
N LYS A 139 -15.21 2.01 23.49
CA LYS A 139 -15.95 3.27 23.48
C LYS A 139 -17.12 3.20 22.51
N VAL A 140 -18.31 3.54 23.00
CA VAL A 140 -19.57 3.37 22.26
C VAL A 140 -20.03 4.68 21.63
N PHE A 141 -20.50 4.58 20.39
CA PHE A 141 -21.03 5.69 19.59
C PHE A 141 -22.41 5.36 19.04
N ASP A 142 -23.24 6.37 18.83
CA ASP A 142 -24.51 6.22 18.13
C ASP A 142 -24.29 6.13 16.63
N THR A 143 -24.94 5.19 15.96
CA THR A 143 -24.87 5.03 14.51
C THR A 143 -25.80 5.99 13.76
N HIS A 144 -26.73 6.63 14.45
CA HIS A 144 -27.78 7.46 13.86
C HIS A 144 -28.54 6.77 12.72
N GLY A 145 -28.76 5.44 12.85
CA GLY A 145 -29.40 4.67 11.77
C GLY A 145 -28.59 4.59 10.48
N GLY A 146 -27.27 4.80 10.55
CA GLY A 146 -26.37 4.79 9.40
C GLY A 146 -26.36 6.10 8.59
N GLU A 147 -27.02 7.16 9.04
CA GLU A 147 -26.95 8.49 8.40
C GLU A 147 -26.72 9.57 9.46
N PHE A 148 -25.72 10.40 9.28
CA PHE A 148 -25.38 11.51 10.16
C PHE A 148 -25.13 12.79 9.35
N THR A 149 -25.72 13.90 9.76
CA THR A 149 -25.48 15.19 9.09
C THR A 149 -24.43 15.98 9.87
N PHE A 150 -23.32 16.33 9.21
CA PHE A 150 -22.24 17.12 9.77
C PHE A 150 -22.00 18.38 8.92
N SER A 151 -22.10 19.56 9.52
CA SER A 151 -21.94 20.85 8.83
C SER A 151 -22.74 20.92 7.50
N GLY A 152 -23.98 20.47 7.50
CA GLY A 152 -24.87 20.46 6.33
C GLY A 152 -24.57 19.38 5.28
N LYS A 153 -23.57 18.53 5.50
CA LYS A 153 -23.23 17.41 4.63
C LYS A 153 -23.65 16.09 5.26
N LYS A 154 -24.25 15.21 4.46
CA LYS A 154 -24.66 13.87 4.89
C LYS A 154 -23.51 12.89 4.81
N ILE A 155 -23.26 12.18 5.91
CA ILE A 155 -22.36 11.03 5.99
C ILE A 155 -23.25 9.80 6.08
N ARG A 156 -22.95 8.78 5.27
CA ARG A 156 -23.72 7.54 5.21
C ARG A 156 -22.83 6.32 5.34
N ASP A 157 -23.35 5.34 6.05
CA ASP A 157 -22.80 3.99 6.08
C ASP A 157 -23.31 3.19 4.88
N SER A 158 -22.49 2.29 4.35
CA SER A 158 -22.89 1.37 3.27
C SER A 158 -23.95 0.37 3.74
N HIS A 159 -23.95 0.05 5.04
CA HIS A 159 -24.89 -0.86 5.67
C HIS A 159 -25.55 -0.17 6.85
N VAL A 160 -26.86 -0.17 6.88
CA VAL A 160 -27.63 0.44 7.98
C VAL A 160 -27.40 -0.37 9.25
N MET A 161 -26.89 0.29 10.27
CA MET A 161 -26.75 -0.23 11.63
C MET A 161 -27.56 0.67 12.56
N ASN A 162 -28.44 0.08 13.34
CA ASN A 162 -29.26 0.83 14.31
C ASN A 162 -28.63 0.76 15.70
N GLY A 163 -28.85 1.83 16.49
CA GLY A 163 -28.45 1.90 17.88
C GLY A 163 -26.99 2.30 18.08
N ARG A 164 -26.40 1.79 19.15
CA ARG A 164 -25.06 2.17 19.59
C ARG A 164 -24.10 1.00 19.45
N ILE A 165 -22.93 1.25 18.90
CA ILE A 165 -21.89 0.22 18.69
C ILE A 165 -20.55 0.70 19.22
N SER A 166 -19.69 -0.25 19.61
CA SER A 166 -18.32 0.06 20.01
C SER A 166 -17.45 0.49 18.82
N LEU A 167 -16.37 1.21 19.10
CA LEU A 167 -15.39 1.62 18.08
C LEU A 167 -14.82 0.40 17.32
N ALA A 168 -14.54 -0.71 18.04
CA ALA A 168 -14.12 -1.97 17.40
C ALA A 168 -15.18 -2.48 16.41
N LYS A 169 -16.46 -2.55 16.84
CA LYS A 169 -17.55 -2.99 15.95
C LYS A 169 -17.69 -2.05 14.75
N ALA A 170 -17.60 -0.72 14.96
CA ALA A 170 -17.66 0.28 13.91
C ALA A 170 -16.55 0.09 12.86
N PHE A 171 -15.33 -0.25 13.30
CA PHE A 171 -14.22 -0.61 12.40
C PHE A 171 -14.57 -1.86 11.57
N LEU A 172 -15.04 -2.91 12.24
CA LEU A 172 -15.38 -4.18 11.59
C LEU A 172 -16.49 -4.05 10.54
N VAL A 173 -17.51 -3.22 10.81
CA VAL A 173 -18.63 -3.00 9.87
C VAL A 173 -18.43 -1.80 8.95
N SER A 174 -17.26 -1.16 8.97
CA SER A 174 -16.91 -0.03 8.10
C SER A 174 -17.80 1.21 8.29
N SER A 175 -18.24 1.52 9.52
CA SER A 175 -19.13 2.65 9.79
C SER A 175 -18.46 4.01 9.60
N ASN A 176 -18.86 4.75 8.58
CA ASN A 176 -18.44 6.12 8.33
C ASN A 176 -18.96 7.07 9.41
N THR A 177 -20.23 6.88 9.82
CA THR A 177 -20.90 7.74 10.79
C THR A 177 -20.19 7.74 12.14
N VAL A 178 -19.78 6.58 12.61
CA VAL A 178 -19.04 6.44 13.88
C VAL A 178 -17.61 7.01 13.77
N PHE A 179 -16.88 6.74 12.69
CA PHE A 179 -15.53 7.27 12.54
C PHE A 179 -15.51 8.79 12.40
N ALA A 180 -16.44 9.36 11.65
CA ALA A 180 -16.59 10.82 11.54
C ALA A 180 -16.84 11.46 12.91
N GLN A 181 -17.74 10.90 13.72
CA GLN A 181 -18.01 11.36 15.08
C GLN A 181 -16.79 11.19 15.99
N ALA A 182 -16.17 10.00 16.00
CA ALA A 182 -15.04 9.71 16.88
C ALA A 182 -13.86 10.65 16.62
N ILE A 183 -13.52 10.90 15.36
CA ILE A 183 -12.42 11.80 14.99
C ILE A 183 -12.80 13.26 15.28
N ASN A 184 -14.00 13.69 14.88
CA ASN A 184 -14.42 15.06 15.17
C ASN A 184 -14.45 15.35 16.67
N ASN A 185 -15.06 14.48 17.48
CA ASN A 185 -15.15 14.66 18.93
C ASN A 185 -13.77 14.66 19.61
N SER A 186 -12.78 13.99 19.00
CA SER A 186 -11.45 13.84 19.59
C SER A 186 -10.46 14.93 19.19
N TYR A 187 -10.62 15.51 17.99
CA TYR A 187 -9.61 16.37 17.39
C TYR A 187 -10.11 17.74 16.91
N SER A 188 -11.42 18.04 16.99
CA SER A 188 -11.96 19.33 16.51
C SER A 188 -11.36 20.56 17.18
N SER A 189 -10.96 20.45 18.46
CA SER A 189 -10.27 21.53 19.19
C SER A 189 -8.81 21.73 18.74
N ASN A 190 -8.17 20.70 18.17
CA ASN A 190 -6.82 20.76 17.63
C ASN A 190 -6.64 19.75 16.48
N PRO A 191 -7.14 20.06 15.27
CA PRO A 191 -7.07 19.17 14.12
C PRO A 191 -5.65 18.80 13.70
N SER A 192 -4.67 19.67 13.99
CA SER A 192 -3.26 19.45 13.68
C SER A 192 -2.71 18.19 14.35
N LEU A 193 -3.24 17.79 15.52
CA LEU A 193 -2.80 16.54 16.17
C LEU A 193 -3.12 15.31 15.29
N PHE A 194 -4.33 15.26 14.71
CA PHE A 194 -4.68 14.17 13.79
C PHE A 194 -3.85 14.21 12.51
N CYS A 195 -3.69 15.39 11.91
CA CYS A 195 -2.88 15.57 10.71
C CYS A 195 -1.41 15.19 10.92
N ASN A 196 -0.85 15.45 12.11
CA ASN A 196 0.51 15.06 12.44
C ASN A 196 0.71 13.53 12.43
N ARG A 197 -0.34 12.72 12.69
CA ARG A 197 -0.26 11.27 12.53
C ARG A 197 -0.02 10.88 11.07
N PHE A 198 -0.65 11.56 10.11
CA PHE A 198 -0.41 11.35 8.69
C PHE A 198 0.99 11.82 8.27
N LYS A 199 1.44 12.98 8.76
CA LYS A 199 2.81 13.44 8.52
C LYS A 199 3.87 12.47 9.04
N ASN A 200 3.63 11.84 10.19
CA ASN A 200 4.52 10.82 10.75
C ASN A 200 4.57 9.54 9.90
N LEU A 201 3.54 9.27 9.10
CA LEU A 201 3.53 8.23 8.08
C LEU A 201 4.17 8.67 6.76
N GLY A 202 4.62 9.93 6.65
CA GLY A 202 5.26 10.45 5.44
C GLY A 202 4.30 11.03 4.41
N PHE A 203 3.04 11.31 4.76
CA PHE A 203 2.14 12.03 3.86
C PHE A 203 2.70 13.41 3.49
N ASN A 204 2.36 13.89 2.29
CA ASN A 204 2.89 15.09 1.66
C ASN A 204 4.41 15.03 1.36
N LYS A 205 4.98 13.81 1.36
CA LYS A 205 6.38 13.56 0.99
C LYS A 205 6.46 12.38 0.03
N PRO A 206 7.38 12.41 -0.96
CA PRO A 206 7.66 11.25 -1.78
C PRO A 206 8.34 10.16 -0.93
N LEU A 207 8.13 8.90 -1.28
CA LEU A 207 8.89 7.77 -0.72
C LEU A 207 10.32 7.72 -1.29
N GLY A 208 10.60 8.48 -2.35
CA GLY A 208 11.89 8.48 -3.04
C GLY A 208 12.14 7.18 -3.79
N LEU A 209 11.14 6.72 -4.53
CA LEU A 209 11.20 5.48 -5.30
C LEU A 209 12.03 5.66 -6.57
N PRO A 210 12.68 4.61 -7.09
CA PRO A 210 13.51 4.68 -8.28
C PRO A 210 12.67 4.62 -9.57
N PHE A 211 11.66 5.47 -9.69
CA PHE A 211 10.80 5.62 -10.87
C PHE A 211 10.74 7.07 -11.31
N GLU A 212 10.54 7.30 -12.62
CA GLU A 212 10.47 8.65 -13.18
C GLU A 212 9.32 9.46 -12.59
N LYS A 213 8.14 8.82 -12.45
CA LYS A 213 6.93 9.43 -11.91
C LYS A 213 6.52 8.67 -10.65
N GLU A 214 6.76 9.28 -9.51
CA GLU A 214 6.22 8.85 -8.24
C GLU A 214 5.00 9.72 -7.89
N GLY A 215 3.86 9.09 -7.61
CA GLY A 215 2.68 9.79 -7.14
C GLY A 215 2.92 10.41 -5.76
N LEU A 216 2.63 11.69 -5.61
CA LEU A 216 2.78 12.38 -4.34
C LEU A 216 1.49 12.24 -3.53
N SER A 217 1.58 11.65 -2.35
CA SER A 217 0.49 11.68 -1.38
C SER A 217 0.17 13.11 -0.97
N SER A 218 -1.09 13.43 -0.84
CA SER A 218 -1.52 14.76 -0.42
C SER A 218 -2.75 14.70 0.48
N PHE A 219 -2.88 15.65 1.38
CA PHE A 219 -4.10 15.94 2.13
C PHE A 219 -4.15 17.40 2.51
N SER A 220 -5.38 17.92 2.71
CA SER A 220 -5.58 19.30 3.17
C SER A 220 -5.20 19.43 4.63
N GLU A 221 -4.43 20.47 4.95
CA GLU A 221 -3.97 20.76 6.32
C GLU A 221 -4.81 21.87 6.96
N PRO A 222 -4.94 21.86 8.29
CA PRO A 222 -5.57 22.96 9.02
C PRO A 222 -4.89 24.31 8.69
N ASN A 223 -5.69 25.36 8.61
CA ASN A 223 -5.26 26.71 8.27
C ASN A 223 -4.80 26.91 6.82
N THR A 224 -5.21 26.04 5.90
CA THR A 224 -5.08 26.25 4.45
C THR A 224 -6.43 26.57 3.84
N ASP A 225 -6.45 27.14 2.65
CA ASP A 225 -7.71 27.49 1.94
C ASP A 225 -8.58 26.26 1.60
N GLN A 226 -7.94 25.07 1.51
CA GLN A 226 -8.64 23.82 1.28
C GLN A 226 -9.27 23.22 2.55
N TRP A 227 -8.91 23.74 3.75
CA TRP A 227 -9.46 23.23 5.00
C TRP A 227 -10.87 23.78 5.26
N SER A 228 -11.80 22.90 5.57
CA SER A 228 -13.19 23.23 5.88
C SER A 228 -13.67 22.54 7.15
N ALA A 229 -14.85 22.88 7.64
CA ALA A 229 -15.45 22.21 8.79
C ALA A 229 -15.62 20.70 8.60
N THR A 230 -15.74 20.24 7.34
CA THR A 230 -15.89 18.81 7.02
C THR A 230 -14.57 18.10 6.81
N SER A 231 -13.43 18.79 6.68
CA SER A 231 -12.14 18.18 6.34
C SER A 231 -11.73 17.09 7.33
N LEU A 232 -11.82 17.38 8.63
CA LEU A 232 -11.40 16.43 9.67
C LEU A 232 -12.18 15.10 9.64
N PRO A 233 -13.52 15.06 9.66
CA PRO A 233 -14.27 13.82 9.53
C PRO A 233 -14.09 13.15 8.15
N TRP A 234 -13.93 13.90 7.06
CA TRP A 234 -13.70 13.35 5.73
C TRP A 234 -12.36 12.63 5.63
N LEU A 235 -11.28 13.18 6.18
CA LEU A 235 -9.99 12.52 6.26
C LEU A 235 -10.05 11.16 6.96
N SER A 236 -10.88 11.01 8.00
CA SER A 236 -11.04 9.74 8.71
C SER A 236 -11.66 8.63 7.84
N MET A 237 -12.44 9.04 6.85
CA MET A 237 -13.11 8.15 5.89
C MET A 237 -12.32 7.99 4.58
N GLY A 238 -11.18 8.68 4.45
CA GLY A 238 -10.31 8.60 3.28
C GLY A 238 -10.71 9.47 2.10
N TYR A 239 -11.36 10.58 2.37
CA TYR A 239 -11.69 11.63 1.40
C TYR A 239 -10.91 12.92 1.69
N GLY A 240 -10.67 13.73 0.65
CA GLY A 240 -9.84 14.94 0.77
C GLY A 240 -8.36 14.63 0.98
N LEU A 241 -7.93 13.45 0.62
CA LEU A 241 -6.53 13.02 0.57
C LEU A 241 -6.32 12.07 -0.60
N SER A 242 -5.08 11.93 -1.05
CA SER A 242 -4.76 11.02 -2.14
C SER A 242 -3.47 10.24 -1.86
N LEU A 243 -3.43 8.98 -2.34
CA LEU A 243 -2.32 8.05 -2.18
C LEU A 243 -2.15 7.20 -3.44
N SER A 244 -0.91 6.85 -3.75
CA SER A 244 -0.66 5.76 -4.70
C SER A 244 -0.82 4.39 -4.03
N PRO A 245 -1.10 3.32 -4.81
CA PRO A 245 -1.17 1.96 -4.27
C PRO A 245 0.08 1.56 -3.48
N VAL A 246 1.29 1.92 -3.96
CA VAL A 246 2.55 1.61 -3.26
C VAL A 246 2.68 2.38 -1.94
N GLN A 247 2.25 3.64 -1.88
CA GLN A 247 2.24 4.39 -0.62
C GLN A 247 1.30 3.74 0.39
N LEU A 248 0.09 3.39 -0.03
CA LEU A 248 -0.88 2.70 0.83
C LEU A 248 -0.33 1.36 1.32
N LEU A 249 0.29 0.56 0.42
CA LEU A 249 0.97 -0.68 0.78
C LEU A 249 2.04 -0.45 1.85
N THR A 250 2.87 0.59 1.69
CA THR A 250 3.95 0.94 2.62
C THR A 250 3.43 1.23 4.02
N TYR A 251 2.30 1.95 4.11
CA TYR A 251 1.69 2.27 5.40
C TYR A 251 1.05 1.05 6.08
N TYR A 252 0.37 0.19 5.33
CA TYR A 252 -0.16 -1.07 5.87
C TYR A 252 0.95 -2.06 6.20
N ASN A 253 2.03 -2.07 5.42
CA ASN A 253 3.21 -2.86 5.72
C ASN A 253 3.84 -2.47 7.06
N ALA A 254 3.85 -1.19 7.42
CA ALA A 254 4.35 -0.77 8.72
C ALA A 254 3.53 -1.37 9.88
N ILE A 255 2.20 -1.52 9.71
CA ILE A 255 1.37 -2.23 10.69
C ILE A 255 1.74 -3.71 10.73
N ALA A 256 1.88 -4.37 9.58
CA ALA A 256 2.29 -5.78 9.47
C ALA A 256 3.69 -6.02 10.08
N ASN A 257 4.59 -5.05 9.97
CA ASN A 257 5.97 -5.08 10.45
C ASN A 257 6.13 -4.49 11.87
N ASN A 258 5.14 -4.71 12.73
CA ASN A 258 5.14 -4.33 14.15
C ASN A 258 5.44 -2.83 14.38
N GLY A 259 4.98 -1.98 13.47
CA GLY A 259 5.15 -0.53 13.57
C GLY A 259 6.41 0.02 12.91
N VAL A 260 7.25 -0.82 12.32
CA VAL A 260 8.46 -0.38 11.59
C VAL A 260 8.13 -0.17 10.11
N MET A 261 8.22 1.05 9.63
CA MET A 261 7.98 1.41 8.23
C MET A 261 9.28 1.33 7.43
N VAL A 262 9.31 0.42 6.46
CA VAL A 262 10.43 0.25 5.52
C VAL A 262 10.06 0.78 4.14
N LYS A 263 11.06 1.32 3.43
CA LYS A 263 10.90 1.79 2.05
C LYS A 263 10.71 0.61 1.10
N PRO A 264 9.77 0.68 0.15
CA PRO A 264 9.69 -0.30 -0.92
C PRO A 264 10.98 -0.39 -1.70
N LEU A 265 11.55 -1.59 -1.78
CA LEU A 265 12.87 -1.87 -2.33
C LEU A 265 12.72 -2.64 -3.64
N PHE A 266 12.96 -1.95 -4.74
CA PHE A 266 12.74 -2.46 -6.11
C PHE A 266 13.99 -3.09 -6.71
N LEU A 267 15.14 -2.43 -6.55
CA LEU A 267 16.42 -2.84 -7.11
C LEU A 267 17.26 -3.60 -6.08
N SER A 268 17.95 -4.65 -6.53
CA SER A 268 18.96 -5.33 -5.71
C SER A 268 20.39 -4.92 -6.08
N GLU A 269 20.68 -4.80 -7.39
CA GLU A 269 22.00 -4.48 -7.90
C GLU A 269 21.90 -3.82 -9.28
N ILE A 270 22.77 -2.85 -9.53
CA ILE A 270 23.09 -2.36 -10.88
C ILE A 270 24.59 -2.54 -11.10
N LYS A 271 24.97 -3.15 -12.23
CA LYS A 271 26.37 -3.38 -12.61
C LYS A 271 26.63 -2.81 -14.00
N ASP A 272 27.70 -2.03 -14.17
CA ASP A 272 28.14 -1.51 -15.47
C ASP A 272 29.02 -2.52 -16.24
N LYS A 273 29.39 -2.17 -17.49
CA LYS A 273 30.29 -2.97 -18.33
C LYS A 273 31.69 -3.10 -17.76
N SER A 274 32.14 -2.17 -16.95
CA SER A 274 33.46 -2.17 -16.31
C SER A 274 33.49 -3.01 -15.04
N GLY A 275 32.36 -3.54 -14.60
CA GLY A 275 32.23 -4.36 -13.41
C GLY A 275 32.02 -3.59 -12.11
N ASN A 276 31.82 -2.27 -12.17
CA ASN A 276 31.42 -1.46 -11.01
C ASN A 276 30.00 -1.79 -10.60
N ILE A 277 29.71 -1.79 -9.29
CA ILE A 277 28.44 -2.28 -8.74
C ILE A 277 27.86 -1.25 -7.76
N LYS A 278 26.55 -1.01 -7.89
CA LYS A 278 25.72 -0.34 -6.88
C LYS A 278 24.72 -1.37 -6.33
N THR A 279 24.70 -1.53 -5.01
CA THR A 279 23.77 -2.45 -4.33
C THR A 279 22.78 -1.69 -3.49
N TYR A 280 21.60 -2.28 -3.25
CA TYR A 280 20.51 -1.68 -2.52
C TYR A 280 20.13 -2.55 -1.32
N SER A 281 19.85 -1.92 -0.21
CA SER A 281 19.49 -2.58 1.04
C SER A 281 18.26 -1.93 1.67
N THR A 282 17.66 -2.63 2.63
CA THR A 282 16.51 -2.14 3.39
C THR A 282 16.78 -0.80 4.04
N GLU A 283 15.89 0.16 3.79
CA GLU A 283 15.89 1.49 4.39
C GLU A 283 14.67 1.62 5.31
N VAL A 284 14.89 2.02 6.55
CA VAL A 284 13.82 2.29 7.52
C VAL A 284 13.41 3.75 7.41
N LEU A 285 12.17 3.99 6.96
CA LEU A 285 11.60 5.33 6.85
C LEU A 285 11.10 5.86 8.20
N ASN A 286 10.51 4.98 9.02
CA ASN A 286 10.07 5.32 10.37
C ASN A 286 10.21 4.08 11.27
N PRO A 287 11.02 4.13 12.31
CA PRO A 287 11.24 2.99 13.20
C PRO A 287 10.04 2.68 14.11
N LYS A 288 9.07 3.60 14.23
CA LYS A 288 7.95 3.41 15.14
C LYS A 288 6.77 4.32 14.78
N ILE A 289 5.79 3.79 14.02
CA ILE A 289 4.57 4.54 13.66
C ILE A 289 3.58 4.72 14.82
N ALA A 290 3.59 3.79 15.79
CA ALA A 290 2.77 3.80 17.00
C ALA A 290 3.37 2.88 18.06
N SER A 291 2.81 2.88 19.28
CA SER A 291 3.18 1.94 20.33
C SER A 291 2.82 0.48 19.94
N GLU A 292 3.59 -0.47 20.45
CA GLU A 292 3.39 -1.91 20.21
C GLU A 292 1.93 -2.33 20.49
N LYS A 293 1.39 -1.94 21.64
CA LYS A 293 0.00 -2.20 22.02
C LYS A 293 -1.02 -1.68 21.00
N THR A 294 -0.79 -0.48 20.47
CA THR A 294 -1.67 0.10 19.43
C THR A 294 -1.59 -0.71 18.15
N VAL A 295 -0.36 -1.04 17.72
CA VAL A 295 -0.14 -1.83 16.49
C VAL A 295 -0.77 -3.21 16.61
N GLU A 296 -0.55 -3.94 17.71
CA GLU A 296 -1.14 -5.25 17.96
C GLU A 296 -2.68 -5.21 17.96
N THR A 297 -3.27 -4.16 18.56
CA THR A 297 -4.72 -3.97 18.57
C THR A 297 -5.26 -3.79 17.15
N VAL A 298 -4.57 -2.99 16.32
CA VAL A 298 -4.95 -2.75 14.93
C VAL A 298 -4.75 -4.04 14.09
N GLN A 299 -3.66 -4.77 14.27
CA GLN A 299 -3.41 -6.06 13.62
C GLN A 299 -4.53 -7.07 13.92
N HIS A 300 -4.92 -7.18 15.21
CA HIS A 300 -6.03 -8.05 15.62
C HIS A 300 -7.34 -7.66 14.91
N LEU A 301 -7.67 -6.38 14.87
CA LEU A 301 -8.89 -5.90 14.23
C LEU A 301 -8.85 -6.05 12.70
N LEU A 302 -7.69 -5.89 12.05
CA LEU A 302 -7.53 -6.16 10.62
C LEU A 302 -7.72 -7.63 10.28
N THR A 303 -7.25 -8.53 11.15
CA THR A 303 -7.49 -9.98 11.01
C THR A 303 -8.98 -10.29 11.11
N LYS A 304 -9.66 -9.75 12.12
CA LYS A 304 -11.11 -9.92 12.31
C LYS A 304 -11.92 -9.29 11.17
N LYS A 305 -11.47 -8.15 10.66
CA LYS A 305 -12.12 -7.47 9.55
C LYS A 305 -12.06 -8.30 8.28
N ALA A 306 -10.90 -8.86 7.94
CA ALA A 306 -10.75 -9.73 6.79
C ALA A 306 -11.65 -10.99 6.89
N GLU A 307 -11.87 -11.54 8.09
CA GLU A 307 -12.80 -12.64 8.34
C GLU A 307 -14.26 -12.25 8.07
N ILE A 308 -14.64 -10.99 8.33
CA ILE A 308 -16.03 -10.49 8.18
C ILE A 308 -16.30 -9.97 6.77
N ASP A 309 -15.42 -9.11 6.23
CA ASP A 309 -15.64 -8.43 4.95
C ASP A 309 -15.67 -9.38 3.76
N ALA A 310 -14.98 -10.50 3.89
CA ALA A 310 -14.76 -11.41 2.80
C ALA A 310 -15.74 -12.56 2.75
N GLY A 311 -16.49 -12.81 3.83
CA GLY A 311 -17.24 -14.04 3.93
C GLY A 311 -16.36 -15.22 3.54
N ALA A 312 -16.86 -16.10 2.66
CA ALA A 312 -16.09 -17.23 2.14
C ALA A 312 -14.96 -16.84 1.16
N PHE A 313 -14.88 -15.58 0.67
CA PHE A 313 -13.98 -15.21 -0.42
C PHE A 313 -12.50 -15.10 -0.02
N LEU A 314 -12.19 -14.67 1.21
CA LEU A 314 -10.80 -14.54 1.69
C LEU A 314 -10.34 -15.68 2.62
N ILE A 315 -11.18 -16.68 2.81
CA ILE A 315 -10.77 -17.90 3.54
C ILE A 315 -9.99 -18.76 2.55
N SER A 316 -8.67 -18.63 2.57
CA SER A 316 -7.78 -19.57 1.90
C SER A 316 -7.57 -20.79 2.79
N ASN A 317 -7.34 -21.96 2.17
CA ASN A 317 -7.08 -23.22 2.86
C ASN A 317 -5.84 -23.11 3.76
N ASN A 318 -6.02 -22.70 5.03
CA ASN A 318 -5.04 -22.63 6.13
C ASN A 318 -4.20 -21.35 6.27
N ILE A 319 -4.32 -20.32 5.42
CA ILE A 319 -3.58 -19.05 5.59
C ILE A 319 -4.56 -17.92 5.91
N LYS A 320 -4.50 -17.40 7.14
CA LYS A 320 -5.27 -16.22 7.52
C LYS A 320 -4.65 -14.97 6.92
N ILE A 321 -5.51 -14.11 6.41
CA ILE A 321 -5.16 -12.79 5.89
C ILE A 321 -5.61 -11.74 6.91
N ALA A 322 -4.85 -10.68 7.07
CA ALA A 322 -5.27 -9.46 7.73
C ALA A 322 -5.34 -8.34 6.70
N GLY A 323 -6.40 -7.55 6.71
CA GLY A 323 -6.53 -6.49 5.71
C GLY A 323 -7.87 -5.78 5.74
N ASN A 324 -8.04 -4.87 4.79
CA ASN A 324 -9.23 -4.03 4.65
C ASN A 324 -9.51 -3.76 3.17
N GLY A 325 -10.77 -3.72 2.80
CA GLY A 325 -11.25 -3.36 1.46
C GLY A 325 -12.04 -2.06 1.45
N ALA A 326 -12.01 -1.35 0.33
CA ALA A 326 -12.80 -0.17 0.09
C ALA A 326 -13.28 -0.09 -1.37
N ALA A 327 -14.38 0.59 -1.59
CA ALA A 327 -14.81 1.03 -2.90
C ALA A 327 -15.13 2.53 -2.84
N VAL A 328 -14.57 3.28 -3.79
CA VAL A 328 -14.68 4.74 -3.84
C VAL A 328 -15.23 5.15 -5.21
N PRO A 329 -16.25 6.01 -5.30
CA PRO A 329 -16.66 6.58 -6.56
C PRO A 329 -15.52 7.40 -7.18
N LEU A 330 -15.15 7.11 -8.42
CA LEU A 330 -14.19 7.92 -9.15
C LEU A 330 -14.83 9.27 -9.53
N GLY A 331 -14.13 10.37 -9.25
CA GLY A 331 -14.68 11.71 -9.48
C GLY A 331 -15.61 12.21 -8.40
N TYR A 332 -15.64 11.61 -7.23
CA TYR A 332 -16.45 12.08 -6.07
C TYR A 332 -16.21 13.56 -5.75
N ALA A 333 -14.99 14.05 -5.94
CA ALA A 333 -14.66 15.46 -5.78
C ALA A 333 -15.23 16.36 -6.90
N ASN A 334 -15.73 15.79 -8.01
CA ASN A 334 -16.33 16.52 -9.13
C ASN A 334 -17.83 16.20 -9.23
N PRO A 335 -18.72 17.03 -8.63
CA PRO A 335 -20.18 16.77 -8.61
C PRO A 335 -20.83 16.83 -10.00
N THR A 336 -20.11 17.24 -11.04
CA THR A 336 -20.62 17.26 -12.43
C THR A 336 -20.35 15.96 -13.17
N SER A 337 -19.53 15.06 -12.63
CA SER A 337 -19.27 13.74 -13.20
C SER A 337 -20.54 12.87 -13.06
N LYS A 338 -21.19 12.59 -14.21
CA LYS A 338 -22.31 11.65 -14.30
C LYS A 338 -21.86 10.19 -14.37
N GLU A 339 -20.56 9.93 -14.23
CA GLU A 339 -20.00 8.61 -14.38
C GLU A 339 -20.07 7.84 -13.06
N ASN A 340 -20.87 6.76 -13.03
CA ASN A 340 -20.90 5.80 -11.91
C ASN A 340 -19.69 4.85 -11.97
N LYS A 341 -18.49 5.41 -12.05
CA LYS A 341 -17.24 4.62 -12.01
C LYS A 341 -16.74 4.52 -10.58
N TYR A 342 -16.20 3.37 -10.25
CA TYR A 342 -15.66 3.08 -8.93
C TYR A 342 -14.20 2.61 -9.00
N LEU A 343 -13.47 2.91 -7.96
CA LEU A 343 -12.21 2.27 -7.62
C LEU A 343 -12.47 1.24 -6.52
N ALA A 344 -12.28 -0.03 -6.82
CA ALA A 344 -12.23 -1.08 -5.80
C ALA A 344 -10.78 -1.29 -5.36
N SER A 345 -10.55 -1.41 -4.07
CA SER A 345 -9.21 -1.60 -3.51
C SER A 345 -9.23 -2.54 -2.32
N TYR A 346 -8.14 -3.29 -2.16
CA TYR A 346 -7.85 -4.09 -0.98
C TYR A 346 -6.38 -3.99 -0.63
N VAL A 347 -6.08 -3.85 0.65
CA VAL A 347 -4.71 -3.88 1.16
C VAL A 347 -4.65 -4.71 2.43
N GLY A 348 -3.58 -5.51 2.56
CA GLY A 348 -3.41 -6.38 3.70
C GLY A 348 -2.07 -7.10 3.70
N TYR A 349 -1.99 -8.14 4.52
CA TYR A 349 -0.77 -8.94 4.66
C TYR A 349 -1.12 -10.39 5.03
N PHE A 350 -0.19 -11.28 4.75
CA PHE A 350 -0.33 -12.71 5.01
C PHE A 350 1.04 -13.38 5.29
N PRO A 351 1.06 -14.48 6.11
CA PRO A 351 0.02 -14.90 7.05
C PRO A 351 -0.25 -13.84 8.11
N ALA A 352 -1.50 -13.73 8.61
CA ALA A 352 -1.91 -12.69 9.56
C ALA A 352 -1.14 -12.74 10.89
N ASN A 353 -0.79 -13.94 11.36
CA ASN A 353 -0.11 -14.17 12.64
C ASN A 353 1.43 -14.05 12.55
N LYS A 354 2.01 -14.16 11.37
CA LYS A 354 3.45 -14.01 11.10
C LYS A 354 3.63 -13.42 9.70
N PRO A 355 3.42 -12.12 9.54
CA PRO A 355 3.41 -11.49 8.23
C PRO A 355 4.71 -11.71 7.47
N LYS A 356 4.61 -12.35 6.32
CA LYS A 356 5.72 -12.56 5.38
C LYS A 356 5.63 -11.59 4.21
N TYR A 357 4.42 -11.38 3.72
CA TYR A 357 4.14 -10.49 2.59
C TYR A 357 3.01 -9.53 2.91
N SER A 358 3.17 -8.29 2.47
CA SER A 358 2.10 -7.32 2.34
C SER A 358 1.69 -7.23 0.88
N VAL A 359 0.39 -6.99 0.64
CA VAL A 359 -0.20 -6.98 -0.70
C VAL A 359 -1.20 -5.85 -0.83
N VAL A 360 -1.21 -5.20 -1.99
CA VAL A 360 -2.24 -4.23 -2.40
C VAL A 360 -2.78 -4.63 -3.76
N CYS A 361 -4.09 -4.52 -3.94
CA CYS A 361 -4.78 -4.70 -5.21
C CYS A 361 -5.73 -3.52 -5.43
N PHE A 362 -5.66 -2.93 -6.63
CA PHE A 362 -6.59 -1.92 -7.11
C PHE A 362 -7.21 -2.39 -8.42
N ILE A 363 -8.54 -2.24 -8.54
CA ILE A 363 -9.32 -2.53 -9.74
C ILE A 363 -10.16 -1.29 -10.08
N TYR A 364 -9.93 -0.74 -11.25
CA TYR A 364 -10.55 0.49 -11.71
C TYR A 364 -11.74 0.20 -12.60
N ASN A 365 -12.86 0.84 -12.27
CA ASN A 365 -14.13 0.75 -12.98
C ASN A 365 -14.64 -0.69 -13.17
N PRO A 366 -14.80 -1.50 -12.10
CA PRO A 366 -15.48 -2.77 -12.19
C PRO A 366 -16.96 -2.53 -12.54
N GLN A 367 -17.48 -3.22 -13.56
CA GLN A 367 -18.79 -2.95 -14.14
C GLN A 367 -19.82 -4.06 -13.88
N LYS A 368 -19.34 -5.27 -13.52
CA LYS A 368 -20.22 -6.44 -13.45
C LYS A 368 -21.00 -6.55 -12.14
N ASN A 369 -20.37 -6.20 -11.03
CA ASN A 369 -20.95 -6.32 -9.70
C ASN A 369 -21.46 -4.96 -9.21
N GLN A 370 -22.70 -4.88 -8.76
CA GLN A 370 -23.27 -3.69 -8.15
C GLN A 370 -24.08 -4.09 -6.91
N PRO A 371 -23.84 -3.46 -5.75
CA PRO A 371 -22.84 -2.42 -5.48
C PRO A 371 -21.39 -2.97 -5.46
N VAL A 372 -20.43 -2.10 -5.77
CA VAL A 372 -18.99 -2.44 -5.78
C VAL A 372 -18.45 -2.52 -4.36
N TYR A 373 -17.73 -3.61 -4.05
CA TYR A 373 -17.01 -3.79 -2.79
C TYR A 373 -15.56 -4.17 -3.03
N GLY A 374 -14.62 -3.45 -2.41
CA GLY A 374 -13.19 -3.75 -2.57
C GLY A 374 -12.80 -5.16 -2.12
N SER A 375 -13.43 -5.67 -1.07
CA SER A 375 -13.23 -7.04 -0.58
C SER A 375 -13.76 -8.11 -1.55
N VAL A 376 -14.73 -7.79 -2.39
CA VAL A 376 -15.26 -8.70 -3.42
C VAL A 376 -14.39 -8.65 -4.67
N GLU A 377 -14.19 -7.45 -5.22
CA GLU A 377 -13.49 -7.28 -6.51
C GLU A 377 -12.00 -7.64 -6.39
N CYS A 378 -11.31 -7.14 -5.37
CA CYS A 378 -9.91 -7.43 -5.13
C CYS A 378 -9.69 -8.70 -4.29
N GLY A 379 -10.69 -9.12 -3.50
CA GLY A 379 -10.56 -10.26 -2.59
C GLY A 379 -10.28 -11.59 -3.32
N GLY A 380 -10.93 -11.82 -4.45
CA GLY A 380 -10.67 -12.99 -5.29
C GLY A 380 -9.23 -13.04 -5.81
N VAL A 381 -8.71 -11.89 -6.22
CA VAL A 381 -7.30 -11.74 -6.66
C VAL A 381 -6.34 -12.07 -5.52
N ILE A 382 -6.58 -11.48 -4.33
CA ILE A 382 -5.74 -11.71 -3.14
C ILE A 382 -5.79 -13.18 -2.73
N LYS A 383 -6.96 -13.81 -2.73
CA LYS A 383 -7.12 -15.23 -2.39
C LYS A 383 -6.29 -16.12 -3.31
N GLU A 384 -6.41 -15.93 -4.62
CA GLU A 384 -5.66 -16.71 -5.61
C GLU A 384 -4.14 -16.58 -5.40
N ILE A 385 -3.66 -15.37 -5.09
CA ILE A 385 -2.26 -15.12 -4.76
C ILE A 385 -1.85 -15.88 -3.50
N VAL A 386 -2.60 -15.75 -2.41
CA VAL A 386 -2.28 -16.36 -1.11
C VAL A 386 -2.27 -17.89 -1.18
N GLU A 387 -3.11 -18.49 -2.00
CA GLU A 387 -3.17 -19.95 -2.18
C GLU A 387 -1.96 -20.52 -2.93
N LYS A 388 -1.35 -19.72 -3.81
CA LYS A 388 -0.22 -20.13 -4.66
C LYS A 388 1.14 -19.65 -4.15
N VAL A 389 1.19 -18.55 -3.40
CA VAL A 389 2.42 -17.97 -2.85
C VAL A 389 2.66 -18.52 -1.43
N LYS A 390 3.59 -19.45 -1.30
CA LYS A 390 3.95 -20.11 -0.03
C LYS A 390 5.18 -19.49 0.64
#